data_4315c220ae156a94f4730c49742c1bcd
#
_entry.id   4315c220ae156a94f4730c49742c1bcd
#
_cell.length_a   1.000
_cell.length_b   1.000
_cell.length_c   1.000
_cell.angle_alpha   90.00
_cell.angle_beta   90.00
_cell.angle_gamma   90.00
#
_symmetry.space_group_name_H-M   'P 1'
#
loop_
_entity.id
_entity.type
_entity.pdbx_description
1 polymer ?
#
loop_
_entity_poly.entity_id
_entity_poly.type
_entity_poly.pdbx_seq_one_letter_code
_entity_poly.pdbx_strand_id
1 'polypeptide(L)'
;MNNITNFPITVYGNKEKFSDTITRGRCRVFHKGHNRNGTYITSDFATKLIESAPYTPIKGIYDVDDYTDHGKARSEGRIYGLIPADPNFAWEKHEDTDGKIREYACFDVLYYTALYEEAKEIAGKGESMELYRKTLKGSWQFIEGKKAYVFSDGCFLGLQVLGDSTEPCF
;
A
#
# COMPACT_ATOMS: atom_id res chain seq x y z
N MET A 1 3.73 -0.07 -21.15
CA MET A 1 4.56 0.09 -19.95
C MET A 1 3.86 -0.61 -18.82
N ASN A 2 4.39 -1.74 -18.38
CA ASN A 2 3.84 -2.49 -17.26
C ASN A 2 3.86 -1.61 -16.01
N ASN A 3 2.81 -1.69 -15.22
CA ASN A 3 2.61 -0.92 -14.00
C ASN A 3 3.72 -1.21 -12.98
N ILE A 4 4.81 -0.44 -13.04
CA ILE A 4 5.96 -0.52 -12.13
C ILE A 4 5.60 -0.02 -10.71
N THR A 5 4.37 0.45 -10.53
CA THR A 5 3.96 1.26 -9.37
C THR A 5 3.02 0.57 -8.39
N ASN A 6 2.75 -0.72 -8.55
CA ASN A 6 1.83 -1.43 -7.68
C ASN A 6 2.60 -2.40 -6.78
N PHE A 7 2.53 -2.17 -5.48
CA PHE A 7 3.14 -3.00 -4.45
C PHE A 7 2.03 -3.48 -3.51
N PRO A 8 1.87 -4.77 -3.31
CA PRO A 8 0.87 -5.25 -2.37
C PRO A 8 1.29 -4.98 -0.92
N ILE A 9 0.30 -4.72 -0.13
CA ILE A 9 0.42 -4.44 1.29
C ILE A 9 -0.54 -5.36 2.02
N THR A 10 -0.08 -5.97 3.09
CA THR A 10 -0.96 -6.73 3.98
C THR A 10 -1.41 -5.84 5.12
N VAL A 11 -2.71 -5.62 5.26
CA VAL A 11 -3.28 -5.02 6.47
C VAL A 11 -3.17 -6.05 7.59
N TYR A 12 -2.50 -5.67 8.67
CA TYR A 12 -2.40 -6.50 9.85
C TYR A 12 -2.70 -5.69 11.11
N GLY A 13 -3.00 -6.38 12.17
CA GLY A 13 -3.30 -5.80 13.46
C GLY A 13 -4.78 -5.91 13.84
N ASN A 14 -5.06 -5.61 15.07
CA ASN A 14 -6.41 -5.66 15.59
C ASN A 14 -7.23 -4.51 15.02
N LYS A 15 -8.45 -4.82 14.57
CA LYS A 15 -9.46 -3.81 14.28
C LYS A 15 -9.80 -3.10 15.59
N GLU A 16 -9.39 -1.87 15.74
CA GLU A 16 -9.72 -1.08 16.90
C GLU A 16 -10.82 -0.07 16.54
N LYS A 17 -11.89 -0.06 17.34
CA LYS A 17 -12.94 0.93 17.18
C LYS A 17 -12.36 2.31 17.48
N PHE A 18 -12.19 3.13 16.44
CA PHE A 18 -11.75 4.51 16.57
C PHE A 18 -12.90 5.44 16.96
N SER A 19 -14.09 5.18 16.39
CA SER A 19 -15.35 5.85 16.70
C SER A 19 -16.51 4.90 16.37
N ASP A 20 -17.76 5.35 16.52
CA ASP A 20 -18.93 4.55 16.14
C ASP A 20 -19.01 4.28 14.64
N THR A 21 -18.35 5.08 13.81
CA THR A 21 -18.44 5.04 12.35
C THR A 21 -17.12 4.65 11.66
N ILE A 22 -16.01 4.68 12.39
CA ILE A 22 -14.67 4.48 11.85
C ILE A 22 -13.93 3.39 12.63
N THR A 23 -13.28 2.50 11.90
CA THR A 23 -12.36 1.51 12.46
C THR A 23 -10.92 1.87 12.11
N ARG A 24 -10.02 1.78 13.08
CA ARG A 24 -8.58 1.94 12.87
C ARG A 24 -7.95 0.57 12.62
N GLY A 25 -7.06 0.52 11.64
CA GLY A 25 -6.19 -0.62 11.37
C GLY A 25 -4.73 -0.18 11.30
N ARG A 26 -3.84 -1.15 11.14
CA ARG A 26 -2.42 -0.95 10.91
C ARG A 26 -2.06 -1.58 9.58
N CYS A 27 -1.39 -0.83 8.70
CA CYS A 27 -1.02 -1.26 7.36
C CYS A 27 0.51 -1.29 7.21
N ARG A 28 1.06 -2.38 6.68
CA ARG A 28 2.44 -2.42 6.21
C ARG A 28 2.47 -2.15 4.71
N VAL A 29 3.18 -1.10 4.29
CA VAL A 29 3.04 -0.56 2.94
C VAL A 29 4.17 -0.96 2.02
N PHE A 30 5.42 -0.77 2.41
CA PHE A 30 6.58 -1.07 1.59
C PHE A 30 7.82 -1.34 2.46
N HIS A 31 8.82 -1.96 1.86
CA HIS A 31 10.17 -2.09 2.43
C HIS A 31 11.21 -1.45 1.50
N LYS A 32 12.37 -1.14 2.03
CA LYS A 32 13.52 -0.67 1.23
C LYS A 32 14.16 -1.84 0.47
N GLY A 33 14.89 -1.51 -0.59
CA GLY A 33 15.60 -2.49 -1.41
C GLY A 33 14.78 -3.01 -2.59
N HIS A 34 15.18 -4.14 -3.11
CA HIS A 34 14.51 -4.82 -4.23
C HIS A 34 13.15 -5.37 -3.85
N ASN A 35 12.20 -5.26 -4.76
CA ASN A 35 10.91 -5.91 -4.67
C ASN A 35 10.62 -6.78 -5.91
N ARG A 36 9.53 -7.54 -5.89
CA ARG A 36 9.16 -8.47 -6.98
C ARG A 36 8.78 -7.79 -8.28
N ASN A 37 8.41 -6.51 -8.24
CA ASN A 37 8.07 -5.73 -9.44
C ASN A 37 9.30 -5.21 -10.20
N GLY A 38 10.52 -5.60 -9.79
CA GLY A 38 11.74 -5.14 -10.43
C GLY A 38 12.07 -3.67 -10.16
N THR A 39 11.58 -3.13 -9.04
CA THR A 39 11.96 -1.79 -8.58
C THR A 39 12.83 -1.87 -7.33
N TYR A 40 13.52 -0.78 -7.04
CA TYR A 40 14.35 -0.62 -5.85
C TYR A 40 13.98 0.66 -5.12
N ILE A 41 13.67 0.53 -3.83
CA ILE A 41 13.32 1.67 -2.96
C ILE A 41 14.55 2.03 -2.14
N THR A 42 15.11 3.21 -2.42
CA THR A 42 16.21 3.79 -1.65
C THR A 42 15.72 4.39 -0.33
N SER A 43 16.64 4.64 0.61
CA SER A 43 16.29 5.35 1.85
C SER A 43 15.74 6.75 1.61
N ASP A 44 16.30 7.49 0.63
CA ASP A 44 15.85 8.84 0.29
C ASP A 44 14.44 8.83 -0.30
N PHE A 45 14.17 7.88 -1.19
CA PHE A 45 12.83 7.75 -1.76
C PHE A 45 11.81 7.28 -0.71
N ALA A 46 12.21 6.36 0.18
CA ALA A 46 11.38 5.93 1.31
C ALA A 46 10.98 7.12 2.20
N THR A 47 11.89 8.05 2.50
CA THR A 47 11.58 9.27 3.26
C THR A 47 10.52 10.10 2.57
N LYS A 48 10.63 10.33 1.26
CA LYS A 48 9.62 11.08 0.48
C LYS A 48 8.25 10.40 0.49
N LEU A 49 8.21 9.06 0.39
CA LEU A 49 6.96 8.31 0.49
C LEU A 49 6.32 8.49 1.86
N ILE A 50 7.09 8.36 2.95
CA ILE A 50 6.61 8.55 4.31
C ILE A 50 6.03 9.96 4.50
N GLU A 51 6.72 10.99 4.03
CA GLU A 51 6.25 12.37 4.08
C GLU A 51 4.95 12.59 3.31
N SER A 52 4.72 11.84 2.24
CA SER A 52 3.51 11.93 1.41
C SER A 52 2.35 11.05 1.90
N ALA A 53 2.55 10.22 2.92
CA ALA A 53 1.56 9.26 3.39
C ALA A 53 0.29 9.89 4.01
N PRO A 54 0.34 10.99 4.76
CA PRO A 54 -0.87 11.60 5.33
C PRO A 54 -1.93 11.88 4.26
N TYR A 55 -3.19 11.55 4.60
CA TYR A 55 -4.37 11.73 3.74
C TYR A 55 -4.40 10.85 2.48
N THR A 56 -3.47 9.92 2.30
CA THR A 56 -3.53 8.97 1.19
C THR A 56 -4.82 8.13 1.29
N PRO A 57 -5.65 8.09 0.23
CA PRO A 57 -6.91 7.35 0.26
C PRO A 57 -6.67 5.84 0.19
N ILE A 58 -7.52 5.10 0.89
CA ILE A 58 -7.65 3.64 0.78
C ILE A 58 -8.79 3.36 -0.18
N LYS A 59 -8.51 2.72 -1.30
CA LYS A 59 -9.49 2.42 -2.35
C LYS A 59 -9.68 0.92 -2.51
N GLY A 60 -10.82 0.54 -3.06
CA GLY A 60 -11.09 -0.83 -3.46
C GLY A 60 -12.23 -0.92 -4.46
N ILE A 61 -12.27 -2.02 -5.20
CA ILE A 61 -13.37 -2.40 -6.06
C ILE A 61 -13.93 -3.69 -5.49
N TYR A 62 -15.12 -3.62 -4.91
CA TYR A 62 -15.82 -4.78 -4.34
C TYR A 62 -16.82 -5.32 -5.35
N ASP A 63 -16.75 -6.60 -5.62
CA ASP A 63 -17.65 -7.29 -6.56
C ASP A 63 -18.20 -8.56 -5.92
N VAL A 64 -19.52 -8.59 -5.76
CA VAL A 64 -20.30 -9.67 -5.17
C VAL A 64 -19.90 -10.03 -3.74
N ASP A 65 -18.75 -10.62 -3.51
CA ASP A 65 -18.34 -11.20 -2.21
C ASP A 65 -16.87 -10.95 -1.85
N ASP A 66 -16.08 -10.31 -2.72
CA ASP A 66 -14.68 -9.98 -2.43
C ASP A 66 -14.22 -8.72 -3.18
N TYR A 67 -13.08 -8.19 -2.77
CA TYR A 67 -12.36 -7.17 -3.53
C TYR A 67 -11.75 -7.78 -4.78
N THR A 68 -11.64 -6.95 -5.81
CA THR A 68 -11.00 -7.33 -7.07
C THR A 68 -9.57 -6.80 -7.12
N ASP A 69 -8.92 -7.00 -8.27
CA ASP A 69 -7.65 -6.36 -8.59
C ASP A 69 -7.85 -4.88 -8.95
N HIS A 70 -6.79 -4.23 -9.44
CA HIS A 70 -6.85 -2.84 -9.91
C HIS A 70 -7.87 -2.67 -11.03
N GLY A 71 -8.64 -1.58 -10.96
CA GLY A 71 -9.51 -1.18 -12.04
C GLY A 71 -8.75 -0.71 -13.30
N LYS A 72 -9.45 -0.64 -14.43
CA LYS A 72 -8.90 -0.11 -15.68
C LYS A 72 -8.56 1.37 -15.59
N ALA A 73 -9.36 2.13 -14.84
CA ALA A 73 -9.13 3.55 -14.55
C ALA A 73 -8.84 3.75 -13.06
N ARG A 74 -7.94 4.69 -12.73
CA ARG A 74 -7.60 5.00 -11.33
C ARG A 74 -8.75 5.62 -10.54
N SER A 75 -9.81 6.09 -11.22
CA SER A 75 -11.03 6.58 -10.62
C SER A 75 -12.07 5.50 -10.32
N GLU A 76 -11.83 4.26 -10.71
CA GLU A 76 -12.73 3.16 -10.39
C GLU A 76 -12.68 2.77 -8.92
N GLY A 77 -13.80 2.26 -8.43
CA GLY A 77 -13.96 1.79 -7.06
C GLY A 77 -14.41 2.89 -6.10
N ARG A 78 -14.36 2.53 -4.82
CA ARG A 78 -14.74 3.39 -3.69
C ARG A 78 -13.52 3.77 -2.86
N ILE A 79 -13.63 4.89 -2.17
CA ILE A 79 -12.68 5.28 -1.13
C ILE A 79 -13.26 4.79 0.20
N TYR A 80 -12.60 3.80 0.79
CA TYR A 80 -13.03 3.16 2.04
C TYR A 80 -12.43 3.80 3.28
N GLY A 81 -11.46 4.66 3.11
CA GLY A 81 -10.77 5.28 4.22
C GLY A 81 -9.54 6.08 3.78
N LEU A 82 -8.69 6.38 4.72
CA LEU A 82 -7.45 7.12 4.47
C LEU A 82 -6.38 6.83 5.53
N ILE A 83 -5.14 7.20 5.21
CA ILE A 83 -4.08 7.35 6.20
C ILE A 83 -4.32 8.69 6.93
N PRO A 84 -4.41 8.71 8.28
CA PRO A 84 -4.67 9.96 9.02
C PRO A 84 -3.51 10.96 8.92
N ALA A 85 -3.77 12.20 9.35
CA ALA A 85 -2.77 13.28 9.38
C ALA A 85 -1.54 12.92 10.22
N ASP A 86 -1.75 12.25 11.36
CA ASP A 86 -0.70 11.59 12.13
C ASP A 86 -0.80 10.08 11.90
N PRO A 87 0.02 9.53 10.99
CA PRO A 87 -0.12 8.15 10.58
C PRO A 87 0.52 7.16 11.56
N ASN A 88 1.03 7.60 12.70
CA ASN A 88 1.76 6.76 13.64
C ASN A 88 2.81 5.88 12.94
N PHE A 89 3.62 6.50 12.09
CA PHE A 89 4.62 5.81 11.28
C PHE A 89 5.66 5.10 12.14
N ALA A 90 5.99 3.86 11.76
CA ALA A 90 7.12 3.13 12.30
C ALA A 90 7.70 2.15 11.25
N TRP A 91 8.98 1.86 11.35
CA TRP A 91 9.58 0.70 10.70
C TRP A 91 9.35 -0.53 11.59
N GLU A 92 8.68 -1.54 11.05
CA GLU A 92 8.36 -2.77 11.78
C GLU A 92 8.85 -4.01 11.04
N LYS A 93 9.39 -4.97 11.79
CA LYS A 93 9.88 -6.22 11.22
C LYS A 93 8.74 -7.22 11.04
N HIS A 94 8.58 -7.70 9.83
CA HIS A 94 7.60 -8.72 9.48
C HIS A 94 8.23 -9.78 8.58
N GLU A 95 7.76 -11.01 8.74
CA GLU A 95 8.07 -12.09 7.82
C GLU A 95 7.29 -11.87 6.51
N ASP A 96 8.00 -11.96 5.40
CA ASP A 96 7.44 -11.89 4.05
C ASP A 96 7.06 -13.30 3.57
N THR A 97 6.32 -13.39 2.46
CA THR A 97 5.88 -14.67 1.87
C THR A 97 7.03 -15.59 1.44
N ASP A 98 8.24 -15.07 1.26
CA ASP A 98 9.46 -15.84 1.00
C ASP A 98 10.18 -16.32 2.27
N GLY A 99 9.58 -16.13 3.45
CA GLY A 99 10.14 -16.51 4.75
C GLY A 99 11.24 -15.57 5.27
N LYS A 100 11.53 -14.46 4.57
CA LYS A 100 12.52 -13.49 5.02
C LYS A 100 11.89 -12.42 5.88
N ILE A 101 12.59 -12.04 6.94
CA ILE A 101 12.19 -10.90 7.77
C ILE A 101 12.70 -9.62 7.11
N ARG A 102 11.77 -8.68 6.86
CA ARG A 102 12.07 -7.35 6.33
C ARG A 102 11.50 -6.27 7.23
N GLU A 103 12.09 -5.08 7.19
CA GLU A 103 11.52 -3.88 7.82
C GLU A 103 10.58 -3.18 6.86
N TYR A 104 9.31 -3.13 7.24
CA TYR A 104 8.25 -2.45 6.49
C TYR A 104 7.94 -1.08 7.07
N ALA A 105 7.71 -0.11 6.20
CA ALA A 105 7.07 1.15 6.57
C ALA A 105 5.61 0.88 6.90
N CYS A 106 5.23 1.13 8.14
CA CYS A 106 3.90 0.84 8.66
C CYS A 106 3.20 2.11 9.09
N PHE A 107 1.90 2.19 8.81
CA PHE A 107 1.06 3.35 9.08
C PHE A 107 -0.28 2.92 9.69
N ASP A 108 -0.85 3.75 10.55
CA ASP A 108 -2.25 3.64 10.90
C ASP A 108 -3.12 4.02 9.70
N VAL A 109 -4.26 3.36 9.58
CA VAL A 109 -5.28 3.62 8.57
C VAL A 109 -6.66 3.69 9.21
N LEU A 110 -7.52 4.53 8.68
CA LEU A 110 -8.90 4.70 9.13
C LEU A 110 -9.85 4.24 8.04
N TYR A 111 -10.81 3.38 8.39
CA TYR A 111 -11.81 2.83 7.47
C TYR A 111 -13.22 3.28 7.84
N TYR A 112 -14.02 3.63 6.85
CA TYR A 112 -15.42 4.07 6.99
C TYR A 112 -16.38 2.88 7.12
N THR A 113 -16.22 2.10 8.18
CA THR A 113 -16.92 0.82 8.35
C THR A 113 -18.43 0.92 8.61
N ALA A 114 -18.92 2.08 9.03
CA ALA A 114 -20.36 2.31 9.14
C ALA A 114 -20.99 2.76 7.80
N LEU A 115 -20.18 3.32 6.89
CA LEU A 115 -20.67 3.79 5.60
C LEU A 115 -20.78 2.64 4.57
N TYR A 116 -19.82 1.71 4.62
CA TYR A 116 -19.73 0.58 3.70
C TYR A 116 -19.58 -0.71 4.47
N GLU A 117 -20.50 -1.64 4.30
CA GLU A 117 -20.46 -2.94 4.99
C GLU A 117 -19.19 -3.74 4.63
N GLU A 118 -18.82 -3.73 3.36
CA GLU A 118 -17.62 -4.40 2.85
C GLU A 118 -16.30 -3.82 3.38
N ALA A 119 -16.31 -2.58 3.90
CA ALA A 119 -15.12 -2.01 4.54
C ALA A 119 -14.69 -2.79 5.79
N LYS A 120 -15.58 -3.56 6.41
CA LYS A 120 -15.27 -4.42 7.54
C LYS A 120 -14.37 -5.61 7.16
N GLU A 121 -14.35 -5.98 5.89
CA GLU A 121 -13.57 -7.09 5.36
C GLU A 121 -12.14 -6.70 4.96
N ILE A 122 -11.79 -5.41 4.95
CA ILE A 122 -10.47 -4.92 4.50
C ILE A 122 -9.34 -5.45 5.39
N ALA A 123 -9.56 -5.58 6.69
CA ALA A 123 -8.54 -6.10 7.58
C ALA A 123 -8.19 -7.55 7.23
N GLY A 124 -6.90 -7.80 6.96
CA GLY A 124 -6.41 -9.10 6.51
C GLY A 124 -6.31 -9.25 4.99
N LYS A 125 -6.85 -8.31 4.22
CA LYS A 125 -6.67 -8.28 2.77
C LYS A 125 -5.31 -7.72 2.38
N GLY A 126 -4.83 -8.12 1.20
CA GLY A 126 -3.68 -7.49 0.56
C GLY A 126 -4.02 -6.07 0.11
N GLU A 127 -3.04 -5.21 0.12
CA GLU A 127 -3.15 -3.85 -0.45
C GLU A 127 -1.97 -3.57 -1.37
N SER A 128 -2.20 -2.73 -2.35
CA SER A 128 -1.20 -2.33 -3.33
C SER A 128 -0.98 -0.83 -3.28
N MET A 129 0.28 -0.44 -3.16
CA MET A 129 0.70 0.95 -3.20
C MET A 129 0.57 1.51 -4.61
N GLU A 130 -0.18 2.59 -4.78
CA GLU A 130 -0.24 3.35 -6.02
C GLU A 130 0.54 4.66 -5.91
N LEU A 131 1.43 4.91 -6.85
CA LEU A 131 2.21 6.13 -6.92
C LEU A 131 1.66 7.09 -7.96
N TYR A 132 1.73 8.40 -7.67
CA TYR A 132 1.26 9.44 -8.58
C TYR A 132 2.24 9.65 -9.73
N ARG A 133 1.89 9.15 -10.91
CA ARG A 133 2.77 9.09 -12.10
C ARG A 133 3.39 10.44 -12.48
N LYS A 134 2.66 11.54 -12.31
CA LYS A 134 3.16 12.88 -12.69
C LYS A 134 4.33 13.35 -11.82
N THR A 135 4.49 12.80 -10.62
CA THR A 135 5.59 13.13 -9.70
C THR A 135 6.75 12.15 -9.80
N LEU A 136 6.53 10.98 -10.42
CA LEU A 136 7.53 9.93 -10.47
C LEU A 136 8.74 10.32 -11.32
N LYS A 137 9.92 10.17 -10.74
CA LYS A 137 11.21 10.23 -11.42
C LYS A 137 12.03 9.01 -11.04
N GLY A 138 12.85 8.54 -11.94
CA GLY A 138 13.73 7.42 -11.70
C GLY A 138 14.44 6.98 -12.96
N SER A 139 15.24 5.95 -12.84
CA SER A 139 16.01 5.38 -13.94
C SER A 139 16.29 3.90 -13.72
N TRP A 140 16.53 3.19 -14.81
CA TRP A 140 17.01 1.82 -14.74
C TRP A 140 18.47 1.82 -14.30
N GLN A 141 18.77 1.06 -13.27
CA GLN A 141 20.12 0.92 -12.73
C GLN A 141 20.43 -0.55 -12.43
N PHE A 142 21.71 -0.87 -12.38
CA PHE A 142 22.19 -2.15 -11.89
C PHE A 142 22.65 -1.96 -10.44
N ILE A 143 21.88 -2.51 -9.48
CA ILE A 143 22.11 -2.32 -8.06
C ILE A 143 22.02 -3.66 -7.33
N GLU A 144 22.98 -3.93 -6.44
CA GLU A 144 23.07 -5.19 -5.70
C GLU A 144 22.99 -6.43 -6.60
N GLY A 145 23.68 -6.38 -7.77
CA GLY A 145 23.73 -7.48 -8.72
C GLY A 145 22.49 -7.72 -9.57
N LYS A 146 21.49 -6.81 -9.52
CA LYS A 146 20.25 -6.90 -10.30
C LYS A 146 19.90 -5.60 -10.99
N LYS A 147 19.31 -5.72 -12.19
CA LYS A 147 18.72 -4.58 -12.88
C LYS A 147 17.37 -4.24 -12.23
N ALA A 148 17.22 -3.00 -11.79
CA ALA A 148 15.99 -2.51 -11.18
C ALA A 148 15.68 -1.08 -11.61
N TYR A 149 14.40 -0.69 -11.59
CA TYR A 149 14.01 0.69 -11.72
C TYR A 149 14.13 1.38 -10.35
N VAL A 150 15.01 2.35 -10.25
CA VAL A 150 15.29 3.08 -9.01
C VAL A 150 14.57 4.41 -9.04
N PHE A 151 13.61 4.59 -8.14
CA PHE A 151 12.90 5.85 -7.99
C PHE A 151 13.76 6.88 -7.25
N SER A 152 13.75 8.12 -7.74
CA SER A 152 14.41 9.27 -7.11
C SER A 152 13.43 10.31 -6.59
N ASP A 153 12.17 10.28 -7.08
CA ASP A 153 11.11 11.19 -6.66
C ASP A 153 9.74 10.57 -6.88
N GLY A 154 8.74 11.02 -6.12
CA GLY A 154 7.37 10.56 -6.22
C GLY A 154 6.61 10.66 -4.90
N CYS A 155 5.31 10.47 -4.97
CA CYS A 155 4.42 10.45 -3.81
C CYS A 155 3.30 9.42 -3.98
N PHE A 156 2.62 9.07 -2.88
CA PHE A 156 1.44 8.23 -2.94
C PHE A 156 0.30 8.89 -3.71
N LEU A 157 -0.43 8.07 -4.47
CA LEU A 157 -1.74 8.40 -5.01
C LEU A 157 -2.85 7.72 -4.20
N GLY A 158 -2.63 6.49 -3.77
CA GLY A 158 -3.59 5.70 -3.03
C GLY A 158 -3.01 4.36 -2.58
N LEU A 159 -3.77 3.66 -1.78
CA LEU A 159 -3.58 2.26 -1.43
C LEU A 159 -4.79 1.48 -1.95
N GLN A 160 -4.56 0.50 -2.81
CA GLN A 160 -5.62 -0.31 -3.41
C GLN A 160 -5.79 -1.61 -2.64
N VAL A 161 -6.98 -1.85 -2.08
CA VAL A 161 -7.33 -3.14 -1.46
C VAL A 161 -7.45 -4.21 -2.53
N LEU A 162 -6.83 -5.36 -2.31
CA LEU A 162 -6.83 -6.52 -3.21
C LEU A 162 -7.64 -7.65 -2.60
N GLY A 163 -8.38 -8.37 -3.43
CA GLY A 163 -9.08 -9.58 -3.01
C GLY A 163 -8.14 -10.78 -2.82
N ASP A 164 -8.65 -11.83 -2.19
CA ASP A 164 -7.88 -13.04 -1.87
C ASP A 164 -7.42 -13.81 -3.11
N SER A 165 -8.09 -13.61 -4.26
CA SER A 165 -7.70 -14.20 -5.54
C SER A 165 -6.53 -13.48 -6.23
N THR A 166 -6.14 -12.31 -5.75
CA THR A 166 -5.05 -11.51 -6.31
C THR A 166 -3.78 -11.78 -5.54
N GLU A 167 -2.82 -12.48 -6.17
CA GLU A 167 -1.53 -12.71 -5.53
C GLU A 167 -0.80 -11.39 -5.30
N PRO A 168 -0.39 -11.12 -4.07
CA PRO A 168 0.45 -9.96 -3.79
C PRO A 168 1.81 -10.11 -4.48
N CYS A 169 2.36 -9.02 -5.01
CA CYS A 169 3.71 -9.01 -5.60
C CYS A 169 4.85 -9.17 -4.57
N PHE A 170 4.55 -9.50 -3.32
CA PHE A 170 5.48 -9.80 -2.24
C PHE A 170 5.24 -11.16 -1.65
#